data_01b54c6be92e498d3dcfe4a4034037ca
#
_entry.id   01b54c6be92e498d3dcfe4a4034037ca
#
_cell.length_a   1.000
_cell.length_b   1.000
_cell.length_c   1.000
_cell.angle_alpha   90.00
_cell.angle_beta   90.00
_cell.angle_gamma   90.00
#
_symmetry.space_group_name_H-M   'P 1'
#
loop_
_entity.id
_entity.type
_entity.pdbx_description
1 polymer ?
#
loop_
_entity_poly.entity_id
_entity_poly.type
_entity_poly.pdbx_seq_one_letter_code
_entity_poly.pdbx_strand_id
1 'polypeptide(L)'
;MNLLTAEGITHSYHDRRLFSSLSFHLNEGEKVGLIGINGTGKSTLLKIIAGMLVPDEGTVIRGNQLTLSYLPQSPEFADTDTVLSAALAGLTDNGIWEREPDAKNMLTRLGITEFTKPIHQLSGGQRKRVALVRTLLTDADILILDEPTNHLDSAMAEWLENKLKNYRGALVMITHDRYFLDSVVTRIVELEQGKLYSYADSYLGYLALKSERKEMEAATERKRQSLLKTEIQWMMRGARARSTKQKAHIARYEALRDVTPPKIDENVQMTSVASRLGRTTIELNGICKSYDDRTLIR
;
A
#
# COMPACT_ATOMS: atom_id res chain seq x y z
N MET A 1 21.43 1.71 -10.13
CA MET A 1 21.32 0.37 -10.77
C MET A 1 19.90 -0.14 -10.57
N ASN A 2 19.30 -0.86 -11.56
CA ASN A 2 17.99 -1.47 -11.35
C ASN A 2 18.14 -2.76 -10.54
N LEU A 3 17.44 -2.86 -9.41
CA LEU A 3 17.49 -4.03 -8.53
C LEU A 3 16.36 -5.04 -8.81
N LEU A 4 15.18 -4.51 -9.18
CA LEU A 4 13.99 -5.34 -9.39
C LEU A 4 13.10 -4.73 -10.47
N THR A 5 12.62 -5.59 -11.36
CA THR A 5 11.61 -5.24 -12.38
C THR A 5 10.49 -6.28 -12.35
N ALA A 6 9.26 -5.82 -12.21
CA ALA A 6 8.06 -6.60 -12.38
C ALA A 6 7.35 -6.13 -13.66
N GLU A 7 7.11 -7.05 -14.61
CA GLU A 7 6.55 -6.72 -15.94
C GLU A 7 5.30 -7.53 -16.22
N GLY A 8 4.26 -6.82 -16.68
CA GLY A 8 3.02 -7.44 -17.14
C GLY A 8 2.24 -8.18 -16.04
N ILE A 9 2.44 -7.83 -14.77
CA ILE A 9 1.86 -8.55 -13.63
C ILE A 9 0.35 -8.45 -13.67
N THR A 10 -0.31 -9.60 -13.76
CA THR A 10 -1.75 -9.77 -13.62
C THR A 10 -2.01 -10.69 -12.44
N HIS A 11 -2.95 -10.33 -11.58
CA HIS A 11 -3.38 -11.18 -10.48
C HIS A 11 -4.83 -10.98 -10.11
N SER A 12 -5.50 -12.10 -9.80
CA SER A 12 -6.91 -12.15 -9.40
C SER A 12 -7.07 -12.93 -8.10
N TYR A 13 -8.00 -12.52 -7.26
CA TYR A 13 -8.45 -13.30 -6.12
C TYR A 13 -9.86 -13.80 -6.40
N HIS A 14 -10.03 -15.12 -6.53
CA HIS A 14 -11.27 -15.73 -6.97
C HIS A 14 -11.76 -15.04 -8.27
N ASP A 15 -12.97 -14.52 -8.29
CA ASP A 15 -13.55 -13.85 -9.46
C ASP A 15 -13.21 -12.35 -9.58
N ARG A 16 -12.44 -11.80 -8.61
CA ARG A 16 -12.08 -10.39 -8.62
C ARG A 16 -10.65 -10.17 -9.11
N ARG A 17 -10.53 -9.59 -10.30
CA ARG A 17 -9.24 -9.11 -10.80
C ARG A 17 -8.79 -7.89 -9.99
N LEU A 18 -7.59 -7.98 -9.38
CA LEU A 18 -7.00 -6.89 -8.62
C LEU A 18 -6.28 -5.92 -9.53
N PHE A 19 -5.46 -6.44 -10.43
CA PHE A 19 -4.72 -5.66 -11.42
C PHE A 19 -4.40 -6.50 -12.66
N SER A 20 -4.13 -5.81 -13.77
CA SER A 20 -3.86 -6.42 -15.07
C SER A 20 -2.72 -5.68 -15.75
N SER A 21 -1.73 -6.44 -16.22
CA SER A 21 -0.56 -5.93 -16.93
C SER A 21 0.18 -4.79 -16.24
N LEU A 22 0.40 -4.94 -14.93
CA LEU A 22 1.10 -3.99 -14.08
C LEU A 22 2.60 -4.07 -14.31
N SER A 23 3.26 -2.92 -14.40
CA SER A 23 4.73 -2.86 -14.43
C SER A 23 5.26 -1.98 -13.29
N PHE A 24 6.27 -2.49 -12.59
CA PHE A 24 6.91 -1.82 -11.46
C PHE A 24 8.42 -2.05 -11.54
N HIS A 25 9.20 -1.03 -11.21
CA HIS A 25 10.65 -1.11 -11.13
C HIS A 25 11.17 -0.46 -9.86
N LEU A 26 12.28 -0.96 -9.34
CA LEU A 26 12.93 -0.48 -8.13
C LEU A 26 14.43 -0.34 -8.39
N ASN A 27 14.96 0.84 -8.13
CA ASN A 27 16.37 1.16 -8.29
C ASN A 27 17.10 1.13 -6.94
N GLU A 28 18.41 1.02 -7.00
CA GLU A 28 19.29 1.07 -5.84
C GLU A 28 19.13 2.38 -5.06
N GLY A 29 19.05 2.27 -3.73
CA GLY A 29 18.85 3.42 -2.84
C GLY A 29 17.51 4.12 -2.95
N GLU A 30 16.62 3.67 -3.83
CA GLU A 30 15.30 4.26 -4.01
C GLU A 30 14.36 3.87 -2.88
N LYS A 31 13.58 4.82 -2.39
CA LYS A 31 12.59 4.62 -1.32
C LYS A 31 11.20 4.90 -1.85
N VAL A 32 10.42 3.85 -2.04
CA VAL A 32 9.11 3.89 -2.69
C VAL A 32 8.00 3.71 -1.66
N GLY A 33 7.07 4.65 -1.62
CA GLY A 33 5.81 4.53 -0.90
C GLY A 33 4.70 4.02 -1.81
N LEU A 34 4.14 2.85 -1.52
CA LEU A 34 3.00 2.31 -2.25
C LEU A 34 1.70 2.69 -1.55
N ILE A 35 0.89 3.48 -2.22
CA ILE A 35 -0.39 3.98 -1.69
C ILE A 35 -1.57 3.52 -2.54
N GLY A 36 -2.78 3.69 -2.03
CA GLY A 36 -4.04 3.33 -2.71
C GLY A 36 -5.13 2.96 -1.70
N ILE A 37 -6.35 2.85 -2.17
CA ILE A 37 -7.51 2.49 -1.35
C ILE A 37 -7.35 1.08 -0.78
N ASN A 38 -7.95 0.79 0.38
CA ASN A 38 -7.92 -0.56 0.95
C ASN A 38 -8.62 -1.56 0.02
N GLY A 39 -8.05 -2.77 -0.08
CA GLY A 39 -8.56 -3.82 -0.96
C GLY A 39 -8.22 -3.68 -2.45
N THR A 40 -7.34 -2.74 -2.84
CA THR A 40 -6.85 -2.62 -4.23
C THR A 40 -5.78 -3.65 -4.60
N GLY A 41 -5.23 -4.38 -3.63
CA GLY A 41 -4.19 -5.37 -3.87
C GLY A 41 -2.76 -4.92 -3.55
N LYS A 42 -2.57 -3.84 -2.77
CA LYS A 42 -1.23 -3.35 -2.38
C LYS A 42 -0.35 -4.43 -1.73
N SER A 43 -0.85 -5.06 -0.65
CA SER A 43 -0.11 -6.15 0.03
C SER A 43 0.09 -7.38 -0.86
N THR A 44 -0.84 -7.64 -1.77
CA THR A 44 -0.70 -8.70 -2.79
C THR A 44 0.45 -8.38 -3.74
N LEU A 45 0.54 -7.14 -4.21
CA LEU A 45 1.65 -6.69 -5.05
C LEU A 45 2.98 -6.79 -4.31
N LEU A 46 3.05 -6.38 -3.03
CA LEU A 46 4.27 -6.56 -2.22
C LEU A 46 4.68 -8.03 -2.09
N LYS A 47 3.72 -8.94 -1.87
CA LYS A 47 4.00 -10.39 -1.80
C LYS A 47 4.53 -10.94 -3.13
N ILE A 48 4.00 -10.47 -4.27
CA ILE A 48 4.48 -10.84 -5.60
C ILE A 48 5.91 -10.32 -5.81
N ILE A 49 6.18 -9.06 -5.51
CA ILE A 49 7.51 -8.45 -5.60
C ILE A 49 8.51 -9.17 -4.68
N ALA A 50 8.06 -9.56 -3.47
CA ALA A 50 8.86 -10.33 -2.53
C ALA A 50 9.13 -11.78 -2.99
N GLY A 51 8.40 -12.28 -4.01
CA GLY A 51 8.49 -13.67 -4.47
C GLY A 51 7.75 -14.66 -3.58
N MET A 52 6.88 -14.19 -2.68
CA MET A 52 6.05 -15.01 -1.80
C MET A 52 4.74 -15.44 -2.45
N LEU A 53 4.35 -14.79 -3.53
CA LEU A 53 3.16 -15.10 -4.30
C LEU A 53 3.51 -15.08 -5.79
N VAL A 54 3.10 -16.11 -6.50
CA VAL A 54 3.25 -16.19 -7.95
C VAL A 54 2.10 -15.41 -8.59
N PRO A 55 2.34 -14.48 -9.52
CA PRO A 55 1.29 -13.82 -10.28
C PRO A 55 0.62 -14.80 -11.26
N ASP A 56 -0.61 -14.49 -11.69
CA ASP A 56 -1.29 -15.28 -12.72
C ASP A 56 -0.61 -15.12 -14.08
N GLU A 57 -0.14 -13.89 -14.40
CA GLU A 57 0.63 -13.57 -15.60
C GLU A 57 1.72 -12.55 -15.28
N GLY A 58 2.74 -12.50 -16.13
CA GLY A 58 3.87 -11.60 -15.98
C GLY A 58 5.03 -12.23 -15.22
N THR A 59 6.10 -11.47 -15.05
CA THR A 59 7.35 -11.95 -14.44
C THR A 59 7.93 -10.90 -13.49
N VAL A 60 8.60 -11.39 -12.43
CA VAL A 60 9.42 -10.56 -11.54
C VAL A 60 10.87 -10.98 -11.69
N ILE A 61 11.68 -10.05 -12.17
CA ILE A 61 13.10 -10.23 -12.39
C ILE A 61 13.85 -9.48 -11.29
N ARG A 62 14.70 -10.16 -10.54
CA ARG A 62 15.60 -9.58 -9.55
C ARG A 62 17.04 -9.70 -10.01
N GLY A 63 17.86 -8.72 -9.65
CA GLY A 63 19.29 -8.81 -9.85
C GLY A 63 19.89 -10.04 -9.15
N ASN A 64 20.96 -10.59 -9.70
CA ASN A 64 21.61 -11.75 -9.13
C ASN A 64 22.18 -11.44 -7.74
N GLN A 65 22.05 -12.41 -6.82
CA GLN A 65 22.59 -12.36 -5.44
C GLN A 65 22.00 -11.26 -4.54
N LEU A 66 20.90 -10.61 -4.94
CA LEU A 66 20.25 -9.61 -4.09
C LEU A 66 19.48 -10.27 -2.96
N THR A 67 19.72 -9.74 -1.76
CA THR A 67 19.00 -10.13 -0.54
C THR A 67 17.76 -9.27 -0.38
N LEU A 68 16.66 -9.92 0.02
CA LEU A 68 15.37 -9.25 0.23
C LEU A 68 14.83 -9.60 1.61
N SER A 69 14.39 -8.58 2.36
CA SER A 69 13.71 -8.76 3.63
C SER A 69 12.29 -8.19 3.56
N TYR A 70 11.32 -8.94 4.07
CA TYR A 70 9.90 -8.59 4.00
C TYR A 70 9.24 -8.61 5.37
N LEU A 71 8.61 -7.50 5.76
CA LEU A 71 7.72 -7.40 6.90
C LEU A 71 6.27 -7.55 6.43
N PRO A 72 5.58 -8.66 6.74
CA PRO A 72 4.17 -8.82 6.41
C PRO A 72 3.26 -8.03 7.34
N GLN A 73 2.03 -7.76 6.88
CA GLN A 73 1.01 -7.12 7.71
C GLN A 73 0.71 -7.94 8.98
N SER A 74 0.63 -9.27 8.86
CA SER A 74 0.43 -10.22 9.96
C SER A 74 1.59 -11.21 9.97
N PRO A 75 2.58 -11.05 10.86
CA PRO A 75 3.70 -11.95 10.95
C PRO A 75 3.33 -13.26 11.65
N GLU A 76 3.90 -14.35 11.15
CA GLU A 76 3.79 -15.68 11.73
C GLU A 76 5.12 -16.07 12.38
N PHE A 77 5.03 -16.83 13.47
CA PHE A 77 6.15 -17.34 14.25
C PHE A 77 5.87 -18.77 14.68
N ALA A 78 6.90 -19.54 14.94
CA ALA A 78 6.74 -20.87 15.55
C ALA A 78 6.34 -20.72 17.03
N ASP A 79 5.45 -21.59 17.51
CA ASP A 79 4.99 -21.56 18.91
C ASP A 79 6.11 -21.82 19.92
N THR A 80 7.20 -22.43 19.48
CA THR A 80 8.40 -22.70 20.29
C THR A 80 9.34 -21.51 20.41
N ASP A 81 9.12 -20.44 19.63
CA ASP A 81 10.03 -19.29 19.60
C ASP A 81 9.89 -18.46 20.87
N THR A 82 11.04 -17.97 21.35
CA THR A 82 11.11 -16.85 22.28
C THR A 82 11.19 -15.54 21.50
N VAL A 83 10.97 -14.41 22.19
CA VAL A 83 11.09 -13.07 21.59
C VAL A 83 12.43 -12.89 20.87
N LEU A 84 13.54 -13.29 21.53
CA LEU A 84 14.87 -13.11 20.98
C LEU A 84 15.15 -14.07 19.82
N SER A 85 14.79 -15.36 19.95
CA SER A 85 14.99 -16.33 18.86
C SER A 85 14.18 -15.93 17.62
N ALA A 86 12.94 -15.47 17.82
CA ALA A 86 12.09 -14.98 16.74
C ALA A 86 12.65 -13.72 16.03
N ALA A 87 13.29 -12.82 16.78
CA ALA A 87 13.94 -11.64 16.23
C ALA A 87 15.22 -11.97 15.43
N LEU A 88 15.93 -13.01 15.83
CA LEU A 88 17.19 -13.45 15.18
C LEU A 88 16.96 -14.52 14.10
N ALA A 89 15.72 -14.98 13.94
CA ALA A 89 15.39 -16.05 12.99
C ALA A 89 15.78 -15.64 11.54
N GLY A 90 16.40 -16.56 10.82
CA GLY A 90 16.89 -16.35 9.45
C GLY A 90 18.33 -15.85 9.33
N LEU A 91 18.99 -15.55 10.46
CA LEU A 91 20.42 -15.28 10.49
C LEU A 91 21.22 -16.58 10.60
N THR A 92 22.47 -16.57 10.10
CA THR A 92 23.42 -17.67 10.31
C THR A 92 23.91 -17.68 11.76
N ASP A 93 24.46 -18.82 12.23
CA ASP A 93 24.95 -18.94 13.61
C ASP A 93 25.95 -17.85 14.01
N ASN A 94 26.89 -17.52 13.13
CA ASN A 94 27.83 -16.42 13.36
C ASN A 94 27.10 -15.07 13.39
N GLY A 95 26.14 -14.86 12.49
CA GLY A 95 25.31 -13.65 12.43
C GLY A 95 24.44 -13.47 13.67
N ILE A 96 24.01 -14.55 14.33
CA ILE A 96 23.24 -14.49 15.59
C ILE A 96 24.09 -13.83 16.69
N TRP A 97 25.32 -14.31 16.91
CA TRP A 97 26.21 -13.74 17.93
C TRP A 97 26.54 -12.27 17.70
N GLU A 98 26.78 -11.90 16.46
CA GLU A 98 27.13 -10.52 16.10
C GLU A 98 25.93 -9.57 16.23
N ARG A 99 24.71 -10.04 15.92
CA ARG A 99 23.50 -9.21 15.86
C ARG A 99 22.62 -9.26 17.11
N GLU A 100 22.92 -10.15 18.05
CA GLU A 100 22.14 -10.27 19.31
C GLU A 100 22.12 -8.97 20.11
N PRO A 101 23.22 -8.21 20.31
CA PRO A 101 23.18 -6.93 20.97
C PRO A 101 22.28 -5.89 20.26
N ASP A 102 22.34 -5.85 18.93
CA ASP A 102 21.51 -4.98 18.11
C ASP A 102 20.03 -5.36 18.22
N ALA A 103 19.73 -6.68 18.20
CA ALA A 103 18.37 -7.19 18.39
C ALA A 103 17.80 -6.73 19.73
N LYS A 104 18.53 -6.92 20.82
CA LYS A 104 18.12 -6.50 22.18
C LYS A 104 17.90 -4.99 22.28
N ASN A 105 18.78 -4.21 21.67
CA ASN A 105 18.66 -2.75 21.63
C ASN A 105 17.39 -2.33 20.86
N MET A 106 17.17 -2.88 19.67
CA MET A 106 15.96 -2.56 18.87
C MET A 106 14.68 -3.02 19.57
N LEU A 107 14.66 -4.23 20.16
CA LEU A 107 13.51 -4.72 20.94
C LEU A 107 13.19 -3.79 22.11
N THR A 108 14.22 -3.37 22.87
CA THR A 108 14.06 -2.43 23.99
C THR A 108 13.50 -1.09 23.52
N ARG A 109 14.02 -0.54 22.41
CA ARG A 109 13.52 0.69 21.79
C ARG A 109 12.04 0.57 21.38
N LEU A 110 11.63 -0.61 20.97
CA LEU A 110 10.24 -0.92 20.62
C LEU A 110 9.41 -1.41 21.82
N GLY A 111 9.88 -1.18 23.06
CA GLY A 111 9.14 -1.46 24.29
C GLY A 111 8.99 -2.95 24.61
N ILE A 112 9.94 -3.79 24.18
CA ILE A 112 9.99 -5.23 24.48
C ILE A 112 11.28 -5.51 25.25
N THR A 113 11.16 -5.80 26.55
CA THR A 113 12.30 -6.01 27.46
C THR A 113 12.45 -7.45 27.94
N GLU A 114 11.41 -8.29 27.77
CA GLU A 114 11.42 -9.70 28.17
C GLU A 114 11.82 -10.58 26.97
N PHE A 115 13.13 -10.77 26.76
CA PHE A 115 13.65 -11.43 25.57
C PHE A 115 13.44 -12.96 25.56
N THR A 116 13.31 -13.59 26.73
CA THR A 116 13.10 -15.04 26.88
C THR A 116 11.62 -15.42 26.89
N LYS A 117 10.73 -14.46 26.87
CA LYS A 117 9.28 -14.70 26.85
C LYS A 117 8.85 -15.45 25.61
N PRO A 118 7.98 -16.46 25.69
CA PRO A 118 7.43 -17.15 24.53
C PRO A 118 6.65 -16.19 23.64
N ILE A 119 6.86 -16.29 22.31
CA ILE A 119 6.28 -15.36 21.32
C ILE A 119 4.74 -15.39 21.31
N HIS A 120 4.14 -16.56 21.60
CA HIS A 120 2.68 -16.72 21.63
C HIS A 120 2.00 -15.94 22.75
N GLN A 121 2.74 -15.56 23.82
CA GLN A 121 2.21 -14.74 24.93
C GLN A 121 2.22 -13.25 24.63
N LEU A 122 2.77 -12.83 23.49
CA LEU A 122 2.79 -11.44 23.08
C LEU A 122 1.46 -11.05 22.40
N SER A 123 1.06 -9.79 22.59
CA SER A 123 -0.03 -9.20 21.81
C SER A 123 0.30 -9.13 20.30
N GLY A 124 -0.71 -9.02 19.44
CA GLY A 124 -0.49 -8.88 18.00
C GLY A 124 0.45 -7.72 17.63
N GLY A 125 0.30 -6.57 18.31
CA GLY A 125 1.19 -5.42 18.12
C GLY A 125 2.63 -5.68 18.58
N GLN A 126 2.83 -6.39 19.69
CA GLN A 126 4.16 -6.80 20.13
C GLN A 126 4.80 -7.79 19.14
N ARG A 127 4.05 -8.78 18.66
CA ARG A 127 4.53 -9.71 17.63
C ARG A 127 4.95 -8.97 16.35
N LYS A 128 4.18 -7.96 15.93
CA LYS A 128 4.55 -7.14 14.76
C LYS A 128 5.86 -6.38 15.00
N ARG A 129 6.09 -5.86 16.20
CA ARG A 129 7.34 -5.18 16.55
C ARG A 129 8.55 -6.14 16.55
N VAL A 130 8.38 -7.39 17.02
CA VAL A 130 9.43 -8.42 16.90
C VAL A 130 9.73 -8.73 15.44
N ALA A 131 8.71 -8.88 14.59
CA ALA A 131 8.91 -9.09 13.16
C ALA A 131 9.62 -7.91 12.49
N LEU A 132 9.30 -6.67 12.88
CA LEU A 132 9.99 -5.48 12.40
C LEU A 132 11.49 -5.53 12.75
N VAL A 133 11.83 -5.89 13.99
CA VAL A 133 13.24 -6.06 14.40
C VAL A 133 13.92 -7.13 13.53
N ARG A 134 13.30 -8.31 13.37
CA ARG A 134 13.82 -9.38 12.48
C ARG A 134 14.12 -8.86 11.08
N THR A 135 13.19 -8.12 10.51
CA THR A 135 13.30 -7.57 9.16
C THR A 135 14.42 -6.52 9.05
N LEU A 136 14.61 -5.68 10.07
CA LEU A 136 15.63 -4.62 10.10
C LEU A 136 17.04 -5.12 10.46
N LEU A 137 17.16 -6.30 11.07
CA LEU A 137 18.44 -6.92 11.38
C LEU A 137 19.10 -7.56 10.16
N THR A 138 18.31 -7.91 9.16
CA THR A 138 18.81 -8.43 7.89
C THR A 138 19.41 -7.29 7.09
N ASP A 139 20.71 -7.39 6.73
CA ASP A 139 21.37 -6.46 5.81
C ASP A 139 20.89 -6.78 4.38
N ALA A 140 19.67 -6.40 4.07
CA ALA A 140 19.06 -6.68 2.78
C ALA A 140 19.33 -5.56 1.78
N ASP A 141 19.48 -5.89 0.49
CA ASP A 141 19.57 -4.90 -0.59
C ASP A 141 18.19 -4.28 -0.87
N ILE A 142 17.12 -5.05 -0.63
CA ILE A 142 15.74 -4.62 -0.80
C ILE A 142 14.97 -4.89 0.49
N LEU A 143 14.39 -3.84 1.05
CA LEU A 143 13.53 -3.89 2.24
C LEU A 143 12.09 -3.63 1.82
N ILE A 144 11.18 -4.55 2.17
CA ILE A 144 9.75 -4.41 1.89
C ILE A 144 8.99 -4.40 3.22
N LEU A 145 8.22 -3.33 3.46
CA LEU A 145 7.50 -3.13 4.72
C LEU A 145 6.00 -2.93 4.48
N ASP A 146 5.18 -3.82 5.04
CA ASP A 146 3.72 -3.71 4.98
C ASP A 146 3.17 -3.16 6.30
N GLU A 147 2.77 -1.87 6.30
CA GLU A 147 2.26 -1.12 7.45
C GLU A 147 3.20 -1.15 8.68
N PRO A 148 4.47 -0.70 8.56
CA PRO A 148 5.45 -0.81 9.65
C PRO A 148 5.14 0.09 10.84
N THR A 149 4.38 1.17 10.66
CA THR A 149 4.03 2.14 11.71
C THR A 149 2.86 1.71 12.58
N ASN A 150 2.10 0.70 12.17
CA ASN A 150 0.99 0.18 12.96
C ASN A 150 1.47 -0.36 14.30
N HIS A 151 0.79 0.03 15.37
CA HIS A 151 1.09 -0.34 16.77
C HIS A 151 2.41 0.24 17.31
N LEU A 152 2.95 1.28 16.69
CA LEU A 152 4.04 2.09 17.23
C LEU A 152 3.47 3.36 17.87
N ASP A 153 4.07 3.77 18.99
CA ASP A 153 3.87 5.12 19.52
C ASP A 153 4.76 6.13 18.76
N SER A 154 4.60 7.41 19.07
CA SER A 154 5.32 8.49 18.37
C SER A 154 6.85 8.36 18.48
N ALA A 155 7.37 7.95 19.63
CA ALA A 155 8.81 7.82 19.85
C ALA A 155 9.39 6.62 19.07
N MET A 156 8.65 5.51 19.01
CA MET A 156 9.00 4.34 18.21
C MET A 156 8.93 4.65 16.71
N ALA A 157 7.91 5.40 16.27
CA ALA A 157 7.77 5.80 14.87
C ALA A 157 8.91 6.73 14.43
N GLU A 158 9.28 7.72 15.26
CA GLU A 158 10.42 8.61 15.00
C GLU A 158 11.74 7.84 14.91
N TRP A 159 11.95 6.88 15.82
CA TRP A 159 13.14 6.01 15.75
C TRP A 159 13.18 5.22 14.43
N LEU A 160 12.05 4.62 14.02
CA LEU A 160 11.96 3.86 12.78
C LEU A 160 12.20 4.77 11.56
N GLU A 161 11.62 5.97 11.57
CA GLU A 161 11.81 6.97 10.51
C GLU A 161 13.29 7.29 10.31
N ASN A 162 14.01 7.58 11.41
CA ASN A 162 15.45 7.84 11.37
C ASN A 162 16.25 6.64 10.87
N LYS A 163 15.86 5.42 11.24
CA LYS A 163 16.50 4.19 10.77
C LYS A 163 16.31 4.01 9.26
N LEU A 164 15.09 4.23 8.76
CA LEU A 164 14.77 4.07 7.33
C LEU A 164 15.34 5.21 6.46
N LYS A 165 15.43 6.44 6.99
CA LYS A 165 16.12 7.54 6.29
C LYS A 165 17.58 7.22 6.01
N ASN A 166 18.25 6.58 6.96
CA ASN A 166 19.66 6.21 6.86
C ASN A 166 19.89 4.84 6.19
N TYR A 167 18.81 4.15 5.81
CA TYR A 167 18.93 2.87 5.12
C TYR A 167 19.50 3.05 3.72
N ARG A 168 20.58 2.31 3.40
CA ARG A 168 21.30 2.44 2.13
C ARG A 168 20.71 1.62 0.99
N GLY A 169 20.03 0.52 1.31
CA GLY A 169 19.33 -0.32 0.33
C GLY A 169 18.08 0.34 -0.23
N ALA A 170 17.46 -0.34 -1.16
CA ALA A 170 16.15 0.08 -1.68
C ALA A 170 15.03 -0.29 -0.70
N LEU A 171 14.01 0.57 -0.63
CA LEU A 171 12.86 0.40 0.26
C LEU A 171 11.57 0.46 -0.53
N VAL A 172 10.66 -0.49 -0.29
CA VAL A 172 9.27 -0.38 -0.71
C VAL A 172 8.39 -0.51 0.53
N MET A 173 7.51 0.46 0.78
CA MET A 173 6.63 0.37 1.94
C MET A 173 5.21 0.79 1.65
N ILE A 174 4.27 0.16 2.39
CA ILE A 174 2.88 0.61 2.51
C ILE A 174 2.74 1.25 3.89
N THR A 175 2.17 2.44 3.96
CA THR A 175 1.76 3.07 5.21
C THR A 175 0.60 4.02 4.99
N HIS A 176 -0.23 4.18 6.01
CA HIS A 176 -1.30 5.19 6.07
C HIS A 176 -0.84 6.48 6.75
N ASP A 177 0.34 6.47 7.37
CA ASP A 177 0.93 7.65 7.98
C ASP A 177 1.58 8.54 6.92
N ARG A 178 0.93 9.67 6.63
CA ARG A 178 1.34 10.61 5.59
C ARG A 178 2.64 11.33 5.94
N TYR A 179 2.83 11.66 7.21
CA TYR A 179 4.04 12.34 7.67
C TYR A 179 5.25 11.41 7.59
N PHE A 180 5.06 10.17 8.03
CA PHE A 180 6.09 9.15 7.92
C PHE A 180 6.45 8.86 6.45
N LEU A 181 5.44 8.77 5.59
CA LEU A 181 5.65 8.58 4.16
C LEU A 181 6.50 9.72 3.56
N ASP A 182 6.08 10.98 3.79
CA ASP A 182 6.72 12.17 3.21
C ASP A 182 8.16 12.34 3.70
N SER A 183 8.46 11.90 4.92
CA SER A 183 9.78 12.01 5.52
C SER A 183 10.80 10.97 5.01
N VAL A 184 10.33 9.79 4.56
CA VAL A 184 11.18 8.63 4.26
C VAL A 184 11.30 8.39 2.75
N VAL A 185 10.20 8.54 1.98
CA VAL A 185 10.18 8.11 0.58
C VAL A 185 10.71 9.17 -0.38
N THR A 186 11.27 8.69 -1.50
CA THR A 186 11.74 9.52 -2.61
C THR A 186 10.78 9.48 -3.81
N ARG A 187 9.88 8.49 -3.85
CA ARG A 187 8.90 8.31 -4.90
C ARG A 187 7.62 7.70 -4.34
N ILE A 188 6.50 8.21 -4.75
CA ILE A 188 5.19 7.66 -4.42
C ILE A 188 4.66 6.88 -5.63
N VAL A 189 4.15 5.68 -5.39
CA VAL A 189 3.48 4.85 -6.40
C VAL A 189 2.06 4.59 -5.92
N GLU A 190 1.07 5.01 -6.72
CA GLU A 190 -0.34 4.81 -6.41
C GLU A 190 -0.91 3.63 -7.19
N LEU A 191 -1.51 2.69 -6.47
CA LEU A 191 -2.30 1.61 -7.06
C LEU A 191 -3.79 2.02 -7.08
N GLU A 192 -4.28 2.42 -8.26
CA GLU A 192 -5.65 2.86 -8.47
C GLU A 192 -6.28 2.12 -9.65
N GLN A 193 -7.44 1.51 -9.44
CA GLN A 193 -8.21 0.79 -10.47
C GLN A 193 -7.38 -0.25 -11.27
N GLY A 194 -6.47 -0.95 -10.58
CA GLY A 194 -5.61 -1.96 -11.19
C GLY A 194 -4.46 -1.41 -12.03
N LYS A 195 -4.17 -0.12 -11.96
CA LYS A 195 -3.03 0.54 -12.61
C LYS A 195 -2.09 1.16 -11.59
N LEU A 196 -0.81 1.29 -11.94
CA LEU A 196 0.18 2.00 -11.15
C LEU A 196 0.46 3.38 -11.76
N TYR A 197 0.44 4.39 -10.91
CA TYR A 197 0.83 5.75 -11.23
C TYR A 197 2.03 6.14 -10.36
N SER A 198 3.09 6.62 -10.97
CA SER A 198 4.35 6.93 -10.29
C SER A 198 4.56 8.44 -10.23
N TYR A 199 4.88 8.96 -9.04
CA TYR A 199 5.09 10.38 -8.76
C TYR A 199 6.42 10.54 -8.03
N ALA A 200 7.39 11.19 -8.65
CA ALA A 200 8.69 11.50 -8.06
C ALA A 200 8.61 12.85 -7.33
N ASP A 201 7.78 12.92 -6.28
CA ASP A 201 7.51 14.14 -5.54
C ASP A 201 7.13 13.82 -4.08
N SER A 202 7.04 14.87 -3.26
CA SER A 202 6.48 14.84 -1.90
C SER A 202 5.01 14.41 -1.90
N TYR A 203 4.45 14.12 -0.72
CA TYR A 203 3.04 13.77 -0.60
C TYR A 203 2.11 14.91 -1.07
N LEU A 204 2.48 16.16 -0.83
CA LEU A 204 1.71 17.31 -1.32
C LEU A 204 1.80 17.44 -2.84
N GLY A 205 2.98 17.27 -3.42
CA GLY A 205 3.16 17.23 -4.87
C GLY A 205 2.39 16.11 -5.55
N TYR A 206 2.38 14.91 -4.94
CA TYR A 206 1.54 13.81 -5.38
C TYR A 206 0.04 14.20 -5.43
N LEU A 207 -0.48 14.85 -4.37
CA LEU A 207 -1.90 15.27 -4.33
C LEU A 207 -2.23 16.26 -5.46
N ALA A 208 -1.35 17.21 -5.73
CA ALA A 208 -1.51 18.18 -6.82
C ALA A 208 -1.52 17.48 -8.19
N LEU A 209 -0.53 16.64 -8.46
CA LEU A 209 -0.42 15.88 -9.71
C LEU A 209 -1.57 14.89 -9.91
N LYS A 210 -2.04 14.27 -8.82
CA LYS A 210 -3.24 13.42 -8.86
C LYS A 210 -4.49 14.20 -9.23
N SER A 211 -4.68 15.40 -8.66
CA SER A 211 -5.82 16.27 -8.99
C SER A 211 -5.80 16.65 -10.47
N GLU A 212 -4.64 17.08 -10.97
CA GLU A 212 -4.45 17.43 -12.38
C GLU A 212 -4.74 16.23 -13.30
N ARG A 213 -4.23 15.03 -12.98
CA ARG A 213 -4.52 13.82 -13.74
C ARG A 213 -6.01 13.53 -13.79
N LYS A 214 -6.72 13.61 -12.64
CA LYS A 214 -8.16 13.37 -12.58
C LYS A 214 -8.95 14.40 -13.39
N GLU A 215 -8.54 15.65 -13.39
CA GLU A 215 -9.16 16.70 -14.21
C GLU A 215 -8.97 16.44 -15.71
N MET A 216 -7.79 16.01 -16.14
CA MET A 216 -7.52 15.64 -17.53
C MET A 216 -8.32 14.40 -17.96
N GLU A 217 -8.42 13.38 -17.11
CA GLU A 217 -9.23 12.18 -17.35
C GLU A 217 -10.72 12.56 -17.50
N ALA A 218 -11.24 13.40 -16.61
CA ALA A 218 -12.63 13.89 -16.68
C ALA A 218 -12.90 14.76 -17.91
N ALA A 219 -11.97 15.59 -18.32
CA ALA A 219 -12.05 16.39 -19.55
C ALA A 219 -12.06 15.50 -20.80
N THR A 220 -11.20 14.49 -20.83
CA THR A 220 -11.14 13.50 -21.92
C THR A 220 -12.45 12.71 -22.03
N GLU A 221 -13.00 12.27 -20.90
CA GLU A 221 -14.27 11.56 -20.86
C GLU A 221 -15.45 12.43 -21.32
N ARG A 222 -15.51 13.69 -20.89
CA ARG A 222 -16.52 14.66 -21.38
C ARG A 222 -16.42 14.84 -22.89
N LYS A 223 -15.22 14.94 -23.44
CA LYS A 223 -14.99 15.02 -24.88
C LYS A 223 -15.47 13.76 -25.61
N ARG A 224 -15.14 12.57 -25.07
CA ARG A 224 -15.59 11.28 -25.62
C ARG A 224 -17.11 11.19 -25.64
N GLN A 225 -17.78 11.55 -24.54
CA GLN A 225 -19.25 11.55 -24.46
C GLN A 225 -19.89 12.54 -25.43
N SER A 226 -19.30 13.70 -25.65
CA SER A 226 -19.78 14.68 -26.63
C SER A 226 -19.69 14.12 -28.06
N LEU A 227 -18.56 13.48 -28.40
CA LEU A 227 -18.38 12.82 -29.69
C LEU A 227 -19.37 11.67 -29.89
N LEU A 228 -19.58 10.84 -28.87
CA LEU A 228 -20.59 9.77 -28.91
C LEU A 228 -21.98 10.29 -29.20
N LYS A 229 -22.40 11.37 -28.49
CA LYS A 229 -23.71 12.02 -28.77
C LYS A 229 -23.81 12.47 -30.21
N THR A 230 -22.77 13.05 -30.77
CA THR A 230 -22.74 13.52 -32.17
C THR A 230 -22.85 12.34 -33.15
N GLU A 231 -22.12 11.24 -32.94
CA GLU A 231 -22.19 10.05 -33.79
C GLU A 231 -23.56 9.35 -33.69
N ILE A 232 -24.17 9.28 -32.50
CA ILE A 232 -25.54 8.77 -32.30
C ILE A 232 -26.55 9.62 -33.07
N GLN A 233 -26.49 10.96 -32.95
CA GLN A 233 -27.38 11.84 -33.68
C GLN A 233 -27.24 11.70 -35.19
N TRP A 234 -26.02 11.51 -35.69
CA TRP A 234 -25.75 11.27 -37.09
C TRP A 234 -26.40 9.95 -37.56
N MET A 235 -26.27 8.86 -36.80
CA MET A 235 -26.90 7.57 -37.08
C MET A 235 -28.44 7.65 -37.08
N MET A 236 -29.05 8.39 -36.13
CA MET A 236 -30.50 8.55 -36.02
C MET A 236 -31.09 9.35 -37.20
N ARG A 237 -30.34 10.26 -37.82
CA ARG A 237 -30.84 11.04 -38.97
C ARG A 237 -31.00 10.25 -40.25
N GLY A 238 -30.76 8.92 -40.23
CA GLY A 238 -30.97 8.02 -41.36
C GLY A 238 -30.13 8.42 -42.56
N ALA A 239 -28.89 8.07 -42.59
CA ALA A 239 -28.05 8.31 -43.76
C ALA A 239 -28.58 7.57 -44.98
N ARG A 240 -29.20 8.30 -45.90
CA ARG A 240 -29.58 7.82 -47.23
C ARG A 240 -28.30 7.63 -47.99
N ALA A 241 -27.72 6.45 -47.97
CA ALA A 241 -26.84 5.82 -48.93
C ALA A 241 -25.84 4.86 -48.25
N ARG A 242 -25.68 3.69 -48.80
CA ARG A 242 -24.64 2.68 -48.53
C ARG A 242 -23.29 3.22 -49.01
N SER A 243 -22.69 4.16 -48.28
CA SER A 243 -21.40 4.74 -48.65
C SER A 243 -20.30 4.35 -47.65
N THR A 244 -19.05 4.37 -48.13
CA THR A 244 -17.84 4.13 -47.34
C THR A 244 -17.79 5.04 -46.08
N LYS A 245 -18.38 6.26 -46.16
CA LYS A 245 -18.52 7.19 -45.05
C LYS A 245 -19.37 6.64 -43.89
N GLN A 246 -20.44 5.87 -44.18
CA GLN A 246 -21.28 5.28 -43.14
C GLN A 246 -20.51 4.21 -42.35
N LYS A 247 -19.70 3.37 -43.00
CA LYS A 247 -18.83 2.38 -42.31
C LYS A 247 -17.83 3.07 -41.37
N ALA A 248 -17.24 4.20 -41.82
CA ALA A 248 -16.29 4.94 -41.01
C ALA A 248 -16.94 5.55 -39.73
N HIS A 249 -18.19 6.05 -39.83
CA HIS A 249 -18.93 6.57 -38.65
C HIS A 249 -19.32 5.44 -37.68
N ILE A 250 -19.78 4.29 -38.18
CA ILE A 250 -20.08 3.13 -37.36
C ILE A 250 -18.83 2.64 -36.63
N ALA A 251 -17.71 2.47 -37.34
CA ALA A 251 -16.46 2.05 -36.73
C ALA A 251 -15.96 3.04 -35.65
N ARG A 252 -16.12 4.35 -35.88
CA ARG A 252 -15.78 5.39 -34.90
C ARG A 252 -16.69 5.33 -33.66
N TYR A 253 -18.00 5.14 -33.85
CA TYR A 253 -18.95 4.97 -32.76
C TYR A 253 -18.61 3.73 -31.92
N GLU A 254 -18.35 2.59 -32.55
CA GLU A 254 -17.97 1.35 -31.87
C GLU A 254 -16.68 1.55 -31.06
N ALA A 255 -15.67 2.14 -31.68
CA ALA A 255 -14.41 2.45 -31.00
C ALA A 255 -14.60 3.38 -29.77
N LEU A 256 -15.48 4.39 -29.86
CA LEU A 256 -15.79 5.29 -28.76
C LEU A 256 -16.67 4.63 -27.68
N ARG A 257 -17.60 3.75 -28.06
CA ARG A 257 -18.51 3.03 -27.17
C ARG A 257 -17.74 2.00 -26.31
N ASP A 258 -16.82 1.27 -26.92
CA ASP A 258 -16.13 0.14 -26.30
C ASP A 258 -15.01 0.57 -25.33
N VAL A 259 -14.69 1.88 -25.26
CA VAL A 259 -13.84 2.44 -24.22
C VAL A 259 -14.56 2.40 -22.88
N THR A 260 -14.02 1.66 -21.91
CA THR A 260 -14.54 1.65 -20.53
C THR A 260 -14.31 3.03 -19.91
N PRO A 261 -15.38 3.72 -19.48
CA PRO A 261 -15.22 5.03 -18.85
C PRO A 261 -14.44 4.91 -17.53
N PRO A 262 -13.64 5.93 -17.17
CA PRO A 262 -13.02 5.98 -15.86
C PRO A 262 -14.12 5.97 -14.79
N LYS A 263 -13.94 5.13 -13.76
CA LYS A 263 -14.85 5.18 -12.59
C LYS A 263 -14.61 6.51 -11.88
N ILE A 264 -15.58 7.39 -11.96
CA ILE A 264 -15.59 8.61 -11.17
C ILE A 264 -15.89 8.18 -9.74
N ASP A 265 -14.98 8.49 -8.81
CA ASP A 265 -15.27 8.38 -7.39
C ASP A 265 -16.46 9.31 -7.12
N GLU A 266 -17.62 8.75 -6.88
CA GLU A 266 -18.78 9.53 -6.40
C GLU A 266 -18.36 10.09 -5.05
N ASN A 267 -18.08 11.38 -5.01
CA ASN A 267 -17.98 12.10 -3.74
C ASN A 267 -19.30 11.85 -3.02
N VAL A 268 -19.27 11.02 -1.99
CA VAL A 268 -20.38 10.89 -1.06
C VAL A 268 -20.53 12.28 -0.42
N GLN A 269 -21.36 13.12 -1.01
CA GLN A 269 -21.83 14.33 -0.36
C GLN A 269 -22.70 13.85 0.79
N MET A 270 -22.12 13.75 1.97
CA MET A 270 -22.88 13.67 3.19
C MET A 270 -23.60 15.01 3.34
N THR A 271 -24.76 15.15 2.71
CA THR A 271 -25.70 16.16 3.10
C THR A 271 -26.21 15.77 4.48
N SER A 272 -25.57 16.31 5.51
CA SER A 272 -26.19 16.29 6.82
C SER A 272 -27.45 17.13 6.70
N VAL A 273 -28.60 16.46 6.65
CA VAL A 273 -29.86 17.14 6.95
C VAL A 273 -29.67 17.68 8.37
N ALA A 274 -29.53 18.99 8.49
CA ALA A 274 -29.46 19.65 9.80
C ALA A 274 -30.82 19.46 10.51
N SER A 275 -31.02 18.26 11.05
CA SER A 275 -32.07 18.06 12.05
C SER A 275 -31.55 18.75 13.33
N ARG A 276 -32.34 19.69 13.85
CA ARG A 276 -32.07 20.24 15.19
C ARG A 276 -32.09 19.07 16.16
N LEU A 277 -30.91 18.55 16.48
CA LEU A 277 -30.69 17.69 17.64
C LEU A 277 -31.15 18.48 18.86
N GLY A 278 -31.97 17.87 19.71
CA GLY A 278 -32.46 18.48 20.94
C GLY A 278 -31.31 19.00 21.80
N ARG A 279 -31.63 19.77 22.84
CA ARG A 279 -30.69 20.48 23.69
C ARG A 279 -29.65 19.56 24.36
N THR A 280 -29.91 18.26 24.45
CA THR A 280 -29.06 17.22 25.02
C THR A 280 -29.01 16.04 24.05
N THR A 281 -27.83 15.71 23.52
CA THR A 281 -27.62 14.62 22.55
C THR A 281 -27.22 13.32 23.21
N ILE A 282 -26.38 13.39 24.24
CA ILE A 282 -25.93 12.26 25.04
C ILE A 282 -25.77 12.76 26.49
N GLU A 283 -26.39 12.07 27.42
CA GLU A 283 -26.30 12.35 28.84
C GLU A 283 -25.66 11.15 29.55
N LEU A 284 -24.51 11.37 30.16
CA LEU A 284 -23.75 10.33 30.84
C LEU A 284 -23.81 10.62 32.37
N ASN A 285 -24.64 9.86 33.08
CA ASN A 285 -24.82 10.03 34.53
C ASN A 285 -24.14 8.89 35.31
N GLY A 286 -23.17 9.21 36.15
CA GLY A 286 -22.60 8.27 37.09
C GLY A 286 -21.90 7.05 36.47
N ILE A 287 -21.28 7.20 35.30
CA ILE A 287 -20.60 6.09 34.63
C ILE A 287 -19.27 5.80 35.31
N CYS A 288 -19.18 4.62 35.92
CA CYS A 288 -17.93 4.08 36.46
C CYS A 288 -17.50 2.85 35.63
N LYS A 289 -16.23 2.74 35.31
CA LYS A 289 -15.66 1.55 34.64
C LYS A 289 -14.30 1.23 35.26
N SER A 290 -14.17 -0.02 35.69
CA SER A 290 -12.91 -0.60 36.18
C SER A 290 -12.59 -1.87 35.45
N TYR A 291 -11.33 -2.17 35.26
CA TYR A 291 -10.81 -3.47 34.83
C TYR A 291 -9.84 -3.92 35.95
N ASP A 292 -10.19 -5.05 36.56
CA ASP A 292 -9.52 -5.56 37.74
C ASP A 292 -9.33 -4.47 38.82
N ASP A 293 -8.12 -4.18 39.24
CA ASP A 293 -7.79 -3.16 40.25
C ASP A 293 -7.62 -1.73 39.69
N ARG A 294 -7.77 -1.53 38.36
CA ARG A 294 -7.59 -0.25 37.68
C ARG A 294 -8.91 0.41 37.33
N THR A 295 -9.28 1.47 38.05
CA THR A 295 -10.42 2.32 37.68
C THR A 295 -10.03 3.26 36.53
N LEU A 296 -10.76 3.21 35.42
CA LEU A 296 -10.56 4.06 34.24
C LEU A 296 -11.43 5.32 34.28
N ILE A 297 -12.67 5.18 34.74
CA ILE A 297 -13.67 6.27 34.81
C ILE A 297 -14.33 6.17 36.17
N ARG A 298 -14.43 7.31 36.82
CA ARG A 298 -15.14 7.48 38.10
C ARG A 298 -16.34 8.38 37.95
#